data_aa89e1304a0a414d67ceb9cc3f481c6d
#
_entry.id   aa89e1304a0a414d67ceb9cc3f481c6d
#
_cell.length_a   1.000
_cell.length_b   1.000
_cell.length_c   1.000
_cell.angle_alpha   90.00
_cell.angle_beta   90.00
_cell.angle_gamma   90.00
#
_symmetry.space_group_name_H-M   'P 1'
#
loop_
_entity.id
_entity.type
_entity.pdbx_description
1 polymer ?
#
loop_
_entity_poly.entity_id
_entity_poly.type
_entity_poly.pdbx_seq_one_letter_code
_entity_poly.pdbx_strand_id
1 'polypeptide(L)'
;MLPVAVVALVAEARTAVTAQEPQMRVLVAEGSELILRADGDHPLMVQGLANNERRLQRLQVRLRDGRLTIADGQADGHSSLRISTTDPRGIWLGRRRYRGDLLLVVRGGRIQAINQLGIETYLPSVVGSEMPAKWPLAALQAQAVAARTYALRQRGRKADFDVKATVSSQVYKGIESETPRTREAVATTRSLVLVHGGRLINAVFHSSSGGSTEPSGEVWQNQLPYLVSVQDHDQHSPLHRWNQRFEAGDLRRRFEETGGLERLSVLSTSSTGRVRSARIQGPLGSLVLTGRQLRQRLGLKSTMVSFSLLQGDRGDAIESIDPVDHGSESPPQLIGLWRDSASGLSGAADQGPAGRVIAAPPLPPPPPPLSSRRASLIPAGRTPRTSRGTIVLKAEGQGYGHGVGMSQWGAHGLASQGADFREILHHYYRGATIRPYRPADDPSVAFRAGSEPALMG
;
A
#
# COMPACT_ATOMS: atom_id res chain seq x y z
N MET A 1 10.82 -34.73 71.26
CA MET A 1 9.71 -33.98 70.66
C MET A 1 10.29 -32.74 69.96
N LEU A 2 10.45 -32.79 68.65
CA LEU A 2 10.87 -31.67 67.82
C LEU A 2 9.66 -31.16 67.03
N PRO A 3 9.41 -29.84 66.90
CA PRO A 3 8.29 -29.35 66.12
C PRO A 3 8.67 -29.29 64.62
N VAL A 4 7.79 -29.82 63.81
CA VAL A 4 7.84 -29.74 62.33
C VAL A 4 7.41 -28.32 61.90
N ALA A 5 8.29 -27.60 61.33
CA ALA A 5 7.97 -26.32 60.71
C ALA A 5 7.33 -26.54 59.33
N VAL A 6 6.07 -26.17 59.22
CA VAL A 6 5.33 -26.14 57.94
C VAL A 6 5.73 -24.85 57.18
N VAL A 7 6.53 -25.00 56.10
CA VAL A 7 6.80 -23.91 55.18
C VAL A 7 5.63 -23.78 54.22
N ALA A 8 4.82 -22.77 54.42
CA ALA A 8 3.76 -22.39 53.47
C ALA A 8 4.37 -21.74 52.24
N LEU A 9 4.37 -22.44 51.09
CA LEU A 9 4.73 -21.89 49.78
C LEU A 9 3.56 -21.03 49.30
N VAL A 10 3.66 -19.73 49.45
CA VAL A 10 2.75 -18.77 48.83
C VAL A 10 3.11 -18.70 47.33
N ALA A 11 2.34 -19.39 46.51
CA ALA A 11 2.38 -19.25 45.07
C ALA A 11 1.76 -17.88 44.71
N GLU A 12 2.57 -16.88 44.44
CA GLU A 12 2.12 -15.64 43.80
C GLU A 12 1.59 -15.98 42.39
N ALA A 13 0.28 -16.12 42.27
CA ALA A 13 -0.40 -16.11 40.99
C ALA A 13 -0.20 -14.72 40.37
N ARG A 14 0.85 -14.55 39.53
CA ARG A 14 0.96 -13.43 38.63
C ARG A 14 -0.23 -13.50 37.68
N THR A 15 -1.27 -12.74 37.97
CA THR A 15 -2.33 -12.42 37.01
C THR A 15 -1.65 -11.82 35.78
N ALA A 16 -1.47 -12.62 34.75
CA ALA A 16 -1.05 -12.13 33.44
C ALA A 16 -2.16 -11.19 33.00
N VAL A 17 -1.92 -9.89 33.14
CA VAL A 17 -2.73 -8.87 32.46
C VAL A 17 -2.62 -9.20 30.99
N THR A 18 -3.67 -9.80 30.43
CA THR A 18 -3.78 -10.00 28.98
C THR A 18 -3.71 -8.64 28.34
N ALA A 19 -2.53 -8.28 27.84
CA ALA A 19 -2.31 -7.01 27.20
C ALA A 19 -3.35 -6.88 26.08
N GLN A 20 -4.22 -5.88 26.21
CA GLN A 20 -5.28 -5.64 25.23
C GLN A 20 -4.67 -5.53 23.85
N GLU A 21 -5.20 -6.28 22.89
CA GLU A 21 -4.73 -6.28 21.50
C GLU A 21 -4.72 -4.86 20.93
N PRO A 22 -3.61 -4.38 20.32
CA PRO A 22 -3.55 -3.06 19.74
C PRO A 22 -4.63 -2.85 18.68
N GLN A 23 -5.40 -1.79 18.82
CA GLN A 23 -6.43 -1.41 17.85
C GLN A 23 -5.83 -0.62 16.69
N MET A 24 -6.30 -0.89 15.48
CA MET A 24 -5.96 -0.17 14.26
C MET A 24 -7.15 0.65 13.77
N ARG A 25 -6.85 1.80 13.19
CA ARG A 25 -7.81 2.67 12.51
C ARG A 25 -7.44 2.73 11.03
N VAL A 26 -8.25 2.10 10.18
CA VAL A 26 -7.97 1.93 8.76
C VAL A 26 -8.95 2.75 7.93
N LEU A 27 -8.47 3.73 7.15
CA LEU A 27 -9.32 4.45 6.21
C LEU A 27 -9.65 3.53 5.02
N VAL A 28 -10.91 3.08 4.95
CA VAL A 28 -11.37 2.08 3.98
C VAL A 28 -12.18 2.64 2.82
N ALA A 29 -12.82 3.80 3.01
CA ALA A 29 -13.56 4.48 1.94
C ALA A 29 -13.68 5.98 2.20
N GLU A 30 -13.85 6.75 1.11
CA GLU A 30 -14.19 8.18 1.14
C GLU A 30 -15.23 8.47 0.05
N GLY A 31 -16.22 9.32 0.35
CA GLY A 31 -17.26 9.68 -0.62
C GLY A 31 -18.20 10.76 -0.12
N SER A 32 -19.13 11.20 -0.96
CA SER A 32 -20.27 12.04 -0.58
C SER A 32 -21.46 11.24 -0.07
N GLU A 33 -21.45 9.93 -0.37
CA GLU A 33 -22.47 8.97 0.02
C GLU A 33 -21.84 7.62 0.29
N LEU A 34 -22.25 6.94 1.36
CA LEU A 34 -21.83 5.59 1.72
C LEU A 34 -23.05 4.73 2.06
N ILE A 35 -23.01 3.48 1.61
CA ILE A 35 -24.06 2.50 1.87
C ILE A 35 -23.47 1.34 2.66
N LEU A 36 -24.06 1.08 3.83
CA LEU A 36 -23.73 -0.03 4.71
C LEU A 36 -24.92 -0.97 4.79
N ARG A 37 -24.67 -2.25 5.00
CA ARG A 37 -25.71 -3.26 5.22
C ARG A 37 -25.22 -4.36 6.15
N ALA A 38 -26.18 -4.97 6.83
CA ALA A 38 -26.01 -6.22 7.58
C ALA A 38 -26.56 -7.40 6.78
N ASP A 39 -26.21 -8.60 7.20
CA ASP A 39 -26.75 -9.85 6.67
C ASP A 39 -27.54 -10.59 7.77
N GLY A 40 -28.67 -11.22 7.38
CA GLY A 40 -29.47 -12.06 8.26
C GLY A 40 -29.99 -11.34 9.52
N ASP A 41 -29.96 -12.04 10.65
CA ASP A 41 -30.54 -11.58 11.92
C ASP A 41 -29.62 -10.69 12.76
N HIS A 42 -28.50 -10.25 12.20
CA HIS A 42 -27.52 -9.41 12.87
C HIS A 42 -27.56 -7.97 12.34
N PRO A 43 -28.42 -7.09 12.89
CA PRO A 43 -28.55 -5.72 12.37
C PRO A 43 -27.30 -4.89 12.60
N LEU A 44 -27.20 -3.80 11.85
CA LEU A 44 -26.28 -2.70 12.15
C LEU A 44 -26.78 -1.97 13.39
N MET A 45 -25.90 -1.77 14.36
CA MET A 45 -26.14 -0.90 15.51
C MET A 45 -25.46 0.44 15.25
N VAL A 46 -26.26 1.51 15.18
CA VAL A 46 -25.81 2.86 14.81
C VAL A 46 -25.86 3.76 16.02
N GLN A 47 -24.71 4.25 16.46
CA GLN A 47 -24.55 5.19 17.58
C GLN A 47 -24.17 6.58 17.05
N GLY A 48 -24.51 7.62 17.83
CA GLY A 48 -24.28 9.04 17.46
C GLY A 48 -25.53 9.73 16.92
N LEU A 49 -26.69 9.09 17.02
CA LEU A 49 -28.01 9.64 16.73
C LEU A 49 -28.62 10.26 17.99
N ALA A 50 -29.42 11.33 17.84
CA ALA A 50 -29.97 12.10 18.97
C ALA A 50 -30.82 11.26 19.96
N ASN A 51 -31.40 10.14 19.52
CA ASN A 51 -32.33 9.29 20.29
C ASN A 51 -31.84 7.87 20.45
N ASN A 52 -30.56 7.64 20.82
CA ASN A 52 -30.01 6.34 21.10
C ASN A 52 -29.67 5.48 19.87
N GLU A 53 -29.20 4.28 20.16
CA GLU A 53 -28.79 3.27 19.19
C GLU A 53 -29.97 2.80 18.33
N ARG A 54 -29.79 2.85 17.01
CA ARG A 54 -30.75 2.28 16.06
C ARG A 54 -30.24 0.96 15.51
N ARG A 55 -31.16 0.01 15.32
CA ARG A 55 -30.92 -1.28 14.68
C ARG A 55 -31.46 -1.23 13.24
N LEU A 56 -30.59 -1.38 12.25
CA LEU A 56 -30.92 -1.25 10.83
C LEU A 56 -30.33 -2.40 10.01
N GLN A 57 -31.05 -2.89 9.01
CA GLN A 57 -30.48 -3.85 8.05
C GLN A 57 -29.67 -3.15 6.95
N ARG A 58 -30.02 -1.89 6.66
CA ARG A 58 -29.35 -1.06 5.67
C ARG A 58 -29.28 0.37 6.18
N LEU A 59 -28.12 0.98 5.98
CA LEU A 59 -27.85 2.36 6.34
C LEU A 59 -27.27 3.08 5.13
N GLN A 60 -27.92 4.14 4.69
CA GLN A 60 -27.41 5.04 3.64
C GLN A 60 -27.09 6.39 4.27
N VAL A 61 -25.83 6.78 4.25
CA VAL A 61 -25.36 8.03 4.81
C VAL A 61 -24.90 8.94 3.70
N ARG A 62 -25.39 10.19 3.72
CA ARG A 62 -25.04 11.26 2.78
C ARG A 62 -24.41 12.42 3.50
N LEU A 63 -23.54 13.13 2.79
CA LEU A 63 -23.03 14.42 3.23
C LEU A 63 -23.95 15.53 2.75
N ARG A 64 -24.53 16.29 3.68
CA ARG A 64 -25.29 17.51 3.40
C ARG A 64 -24.86 18.61 4.36
N ASP A 65 -24.58 19.79 3.83
CA ASP A 65 -24.20 20.99 4.61
C ASP A 65 -23.06 20.72 5.63
N GLY A 66 -22.08 19.90 5.22
CA GLY A 66 -20.94 19.54 6.08
C GLY A 66 -21.26 18.55 7.20
N ARG A 67 -22.44 17.92 7.19
CA ARG A 67 -22.90 16.96 8.22
C ARG A 67 -23.35 15.64 7.59
N LEU A 68 -23.32 14.58 8.39
CA LEU A 68 -23.83 13.26 8.02
C LEU A 68 -25.34 13.23 8.19
N THR A 69 -26.07 12.88 7.14
CA THR A 69 -27.52 12.68 7.16
C THR A 69 -27.84 11.24 6.77
N ILE A 70 -28.87 10.66 7.42
CA ILE A 70 -29.40 9.33 7.11
C ILE A 70 -30.62 9.48 6.19
N ALA A 71 -30.75 8.58 5.21
CA ALA A 71 -31.78 8.69 4.15
C ALA A 71 -33.24 8.60 4.66
N ASP A 72 -33.49 8.12 5.88
CA ASP A 72 -34.82 7.87 6.43
C ASP A 72 -35.54 9.13 6.96
N GLY A 73 -35.14 10.32 6.52
CA GLY A 73 -35.92 11.55 6.67
C GLY A 73 -35.81 12.30 8.00
N GLN A 74 -35.01 11.87 8.95
CA GLN A 74 -34.68 12.70 10.10
C GLN A 74 -33.40 13.51 9.82
N ALA A 75 -33.60 14.81 9.68
CA ALA A 75 -32.57 15.77 9.25
C ALA A 75 -31.63 16.22 10.38
N ASP A 76 -31.33 15.36 11.32
CA ASP A 76 -30.36 15.66 12.36
C ASP A 76 -28.96 15.39 11.81
N GLY A 77 -28.30 16.46 11.39
CA GLY A 77 -26.92 16.39 10.90
C GLY A 77 -25.96 16.01 12.01
N HIS A 78 -25.27 14.87 11.81
CA HIS A 78 -24.31 14.32 12.77
C HIS A 78 -22.87 14.67 12.36
N SER A 79 -21.98 14.86 13.34
CA SER A 79 -20.55 15.05 13.09
C SER A 79 -19.83 13.71 12.87
N SER A 80 -20.33 12.65 13.48
CA SER A 80 -19.81 11.29 13.36
C SER A 80 -20.88 10.25 13.67
N LEU A 81 -20.73 9.05 13.10
CA LEU A 81 -21.55 7.88 13.37
C LEU A 81 -20.64 6.68 13.58
N ARG A 82 -20.89 5.91 14.66
CA ARG A 82 -20.26 4.62 14.89
C ARG A 82 -21.24 3.51 14.51
N ILE A 83 -20.80 2.59 13.71
CA ILE A 83 -21.58 1.45 13.24
C ILE A 83 -20.89 0.16 13.68
N SER A 84 -21.61 -0.69 14.40
CA SER A 84 -21.17 -2.01 14.85
C SER A 84 -22.19 -3.08 14.43
N THR A 85 -21.82 -4.36 14.58
CA THR A 85 -22.70 -5.51 14.41
C THR A 85 -22.24 -6.67 15.28
N THR A 86 -23.15 -7.54 15.66
CA THR A 86 -22.81 -8.83 16.31
C THR A 86 -22.49 -9.93 15.30
N ASP A 87 -22.63 -9.68 13.98
CA ASP A 87 -22.29 -10.65 12.94
C ASP A 87 -20.76 -10.87 12.91
N PRO A 88 -20.26 -12.11 13.16
CA PRO A 88 -18.83 -12.41 13.07
C PRO A 88 -18.28 -12.25 11.66
N ARG A 89 -19.14 -12.23 10.64
CA ARG A 89 -18.78 -11.95 9.26
C ARG A 89 -18.60 -10.46 8.98
N GLY A 90 -19.03 -9.56 9.91
CA GLY A 90 -18.81 -8.11 9.84
C GLY A 90 -19.82 -7.35 9.00
N ILE A 91 -19.50 -6.09 8.74
CA ILE A 91 -20.35 -5.08 8.11
C ILE A 91 -20.01 -4.96 6.63
N TRP A 92 -21.01 -4.97 5.77
CA TRP A 92 -20.84 -4.60 4.37
C TRP A 92 -20.74 -3.07 4.21
N LEU A 93 -19.68 -2.63 3.55
CA LEU A 93 -19.53 -1.27 3.02
C LEU A 93 -19.33 -1.37 1.50
N GLY A 94 -20.36 -1.03 0.76
CA GLY A 94 -20.40 -1.27 -0.67
C GLY A 94 -20.32 -2.78 -1.01
N ARG A 95 -19.20 -3.18 -1.64
CA ARG A 95 -18.97 -4.58 -2.08
C ARG A 95 -18.04 -5.38 -1.18
N ARG A 96 -17.59 -4.82 -0.06
CA ARG A 96 -16.61 -5.46 0.85
C ARG A 96 -17.17 -5.55 2.25
N ARG A 97 -16.79 -6.60 2.97
CA ARG A 97 -17.13 -6.77 4.38
C ARG A 97 -15.94 -6.50 5.27
N TYR A 98 -16.23 -5.88 6.41
CA TYR A 98 -15.20 -5.49 7.37
C TYR A 98 -15.60 -5.97 8.77
N ARG A 99 -14.68 -6.68 9.46
CA ARG A 99 -14.83 -6.98 10.89
C ARG A 99 -14.57 -5.73 11.71
N GLY A 100 -15.02 -5.76 12.98
CA GLY A 100 -14.91 -4.62 13.87
C GLY A 100 -15.92 -3.53 13.53
N ASP A 101 -15.67 -2.33 14.02
CA ASP A 101 -16.56 -1.18 13.88
C ASP A 101 -16.19 -0.32 12.67
N LEU A 102 -17.16 0.40 12.15
CA LEU A 102 -16.96 1.46 11.16
C LEU A 102 -17.31 2.81 11.80
N LEU A 103 -16.34 3.71 11.86
CA LEU A 103 -16.53 5.10 12.25
C LEU A 103 -16.63 5.95 10.98
N LEU A 104 -17.77 6.63 10.80
CA LEU A 104 -17.98 7.59 9.73
C LEU A 104 -17.77 9.01 10.29
N VAL A 105 -16.90 9.80 9.67
CA VAL A 105 -16.62 11.18 10.02
C VAL A 105 -16.58 12.08 8.80
N VAL A 106 -16.85 13.36 8.96
CA VAL A 106 -16.69 14.34 7.89
C VAL A 106 -15.30 14.96 7.97
N ARG A 107 -14.54 14.88 6.89
CA ARG A 107 -13.23 15.50 6.74
C ARG A 107 -13.01 15.97 5.31
N GLY A 108 -12.54 17.20 5.16
CA GLY A 108 -12.24 17.77 3.84
C GLY A 108 -13.42 17.74 2.86
N GLY A 109 -14.65 17.98 3.35
CA GLY A 109 -15.84 17.95 2.52
C GLY A 109 -16.26 16.55 2.01
N ARG A 110 -15.78 15.47 2.66
CA ARG A 110 -16.13 14.08 2.33
C ARG A 110 -16.42 13.27 3.58
N ILE A 111 -17.22 12.23 3.42
CA ILE A 111 -17.40 11.20 4.44
C ILE A 111 -16.18 10.28 4.36
N GLN A 112 -15.49 10.11 5.49
CA GLN A 112 -14.45 9.09 5.65
C GLN A 112 -15.02 7.93 6.46
N ALA A 113 -14.88 6.71 5.96
CA ALA A 113 -15.18 5.48 6.69
C ALA A 113 -13.87 4.90 7.23
N ILE A 114 -13.76 4.81 8.55
CA ILE A 114 -12.58 4.33 9.27
C ILE A 114 -12.97 3.03 9.97
N ASN A 115 -12.35 1.93 9.54
CA ASN A 115 -12.55 0.63 10.18
C ASN A 115 -11.67 0.51 11.42
N GLN A 116 -12.28 0.21 12.56
CA GLN A 116 -11.65 0.05 13.87
C GLN A 116 -11.68 -1.43 14.27
N LEU A 117 -10.51 -2.04 14.41
CA LEU A 117 -10.40 -3.46 14.75
C LEU A 117 -9.02 -3.78 15.33
N GLY A 118 -8.91 -4.94 15.98
CA GLY A 118 -7.64 -5.44 16.49
C GLY A 118 -6.64 -5.74 15.37
N ILE A 119 -5.34 -5.57 15.65
CA ILE A 119 -4.26 -5.81 14.66
C ILE A 119 -4.29 -7.23 14.11
N GLU A 120 -4.53 -8.25 14.96
CA GLU A 120 -4.55 -9.65 14.54
C GLU A 120 -5.80 -10.00 13.71
N THR A 121 -6.87 -9.21 13.85
CA THR A 121 -8.07 -9.30 13.02
C THR A 121 -7.88 -8.60 11.66
N TYR A 122 -7.06 -7.54 11.62
CA TYR A 122 -6.71 -6.79 10.43
C TYR A 122 -5.80 -7.57 9.48
N LEU A 123 -4.77 -8.24 10.03
CA LEU A 123 -3.66 -8.81 9.27
C LEU A 123 -4.03 -9.94 8.30
N PRO A 124 -4.96 -10.88 8.58
CA PRO A 124 -5.30 -11.93 7.62
C PRO A 124 -5.74 -11.39 6.25
N SER A 125 -6.52 -10.29 6.28
CA SER A 125 -6.94 -9.60 5.07
C SER A 125 -5.78 -8.89 4.36
N VAL A 126 -4.86 -8.29 5.11
CA VAL A 126 -3.66 -7.65 4.52
C VAL A 126 -2.80 -8.70 3.84
N VAL A 127 -2.45 -9.79 4.52
CA VAL A 127 -1.62 -10.86 3.96
C VAL A 127 -2.26 -11.43 2.69
N GLY A 128 -3.57 -11.71 2.72
CA GLY A 128 -4.30 -12.25 1.56
C GLY A 128 -4.53 -11.23 0.43
N SER A 129 -4.39 -9.92 0.73
CA SER A 129 -4.42 -8.87 -0.30
C SER A 129 -3.06 -8.63 -0.93
N GLU A 130 -1.98 -8.95 -0.23
CA GLU A 130 -0.60 -8.69 -0.62
C GLU A 130 0.08 -9.90 -1.28
N MET A 131 -0.28 -11.13 -0.86
CA MET A 131 0.33 -12.36 -1.36
C MET A 131 -0.72 -13.42 -1.71
N PRO A 132 -0.51 -14.25 -2.74
CA PRO A 132 -1.36 -15.40 -3.02
C PRO A 132 -1.34 -16.41 -1.86
N ALA A 133 -2.53 -16.87 -1.46
CA ALA A 133 -2.67 -17.82 -0.35
C ALA A 133 -1.98 -19.19 -0.61
N LYS A 134 -1.75 -19.54 -1.87
CA LYS A 134 -1.05 -20.77 -2.29
C LYS A 134 0.47 -20.75 -2.06
N TRP A 135 1.04 -19.58 -1.76
CA TRP A 135 2.47 -19.46 -1.51
C TRP A 135 2.91 -20.20 -0.24
N PRO A 136 4.21 -20.53 -0.10
CA PRO A 136 4.73 -21.19 1.10
C PRO A 136 4.34 -20.47 2.38
N LEU A 137 3.99 -21.22 3.43
CA LEU A 137 3.54 -20.64 4.71
C LEU A 137 4.59 -19.69 5.30
N ALA A 138 5.88 -20.02 5.18
CA ALA A 138 6.97 -19.17 5.67
C ALA A 138 6.97 -17.77 5.02
N ALA A 139 6.65 -17.65 3.72
CA ALA A 139 6.52 -16.37 3.05
C ALA A 139 5.32 -15.56 3.57
N LEU A 140 4.17 -16.21 3.79
CA LEU A 140 2.98 -15.58 4.38
C LEU A 140 3.21 -15.14 5.82
N GLN A 141 3.96 -15.94 6.60
CA GLN A 141 4.37 -15.61 7.97
C GLN A 141 5.31 -14.39 8.00
N ALA A 142 6.31 -14.36 7.11
CA ALA A 142 7.20 -13.20 6.97
C ALA A 142 6.42 -11.93 6.62
N GLN A 143 5.46 -12.03 5.68
CA GLN A 143 4.57 -10.92 5.34
C GLN A 143 3.72 -10.48 6.55
N ALA A 144 3.19 -11.42 7.34
CA ALA A 144 2.38 -11.10 8.52
C ALA A 144 3.20 -10.30 9.55
N VAL A 145 4.44 -10.71 9.84
CA VAL A 145 5.33 -10.01 10.77
C VAL A 145 5.73 -8.62 10.24
N ALA A 146 6.10 -8.53 8.97
CA ALA A 146 6.44 -7.26 8.34
C ALA A 146 5.25 -6.29 8.33
N ALA A 147 4.07 -6.76 7.92
CA ALA A 147 2.85 -5.96 7.88
C ALA A 147 2.40 -5.50 9.28
N ARG A 148 2.50 -6.38 10.30
CA ARG A 148 2.23 -6.03 11.70
C ARG A 148 3.15 -4.93 12.18
N THR A 149 4.45 -5.08 11.95
CA THR A 149 5.46 -4.10 12.36
C THR A 149 5.22 -2.75 11.71
N TYR A 150 4.96 -2.74 10.39
CA TYR A 150 4.65 -1.52 9.65
C TYR A 150 3.39 -0.83 10.19
N ALA A 151 2.29 -1.58 10.36
CA ALA A 151 1.01 -1.05 10.83
C ALA A 151 1.14 -0.44 12.23
N LEU A 152 1.74 -1.17 13.17
CA LEU A 152 1.93 -0.72 14.56
C LEU A 152 2.85 0.51 14.62
N ARG A 153 3.87 0.60 13.76
CA ARG A 153 4.71 1.79 13.66
C ARG A 153 3.94 3.03 13.18
N GLN A 154 2.85 2.87 12.43
CA GLN A 154 2.04 4.00 11.93
C GLN A 154 0.97 4.46 12.94
N ARG A 155 0.72 3.70 14.02
CA ARG A 155 -0.30 4.05 15.01
C ARG A 155 -0.06 5.42 15.63
N GLY A 156 -1.14 6.18 15.78
CA GLY A 156 -1.15 7.47 16.45
C GLY A 156 -0.44 8.61 15.71
N ARG A 157 0.16 8.35 14.54
CA ARG A 157 0.85 9.38 13.75
C ARG A 157 -0.07 10.36 13.05
N LYS A 158 -1.33 9.96 12.85
CA LYS A 158 -2.39 10.78 12.25
C LYS A 158 -3.55 10.87 13.21
N ALA A 159 -4.26 12.00 13.20
CA ALA A 159 -5.37 12.22 14.10
C ALA A 159 -6.54 11.27 13.86
N ASP A 160 -6.93 11.07 12.60
CA ASP A 160 -8.18 10.38 12.26
C ASP A 160 -7.99 8.87 12.01
N PHE A 161 -6.90 8.46 11.34
CA PHE A 161 -6.62 7.06 11.02
C PHE A 161 -5.12 6.76 11.06
N ASP A 162 -4.75 5.49 11.15
CA ASP A 162 -3.34 5.06 11.20
C ASP A 162 -2.79 4.73 9.81
N VAL A 163 -3.56 3.99 9.03
CA VAL A 163 -3.19 3.53 7.67
C VAL A 163 -4.35 3.68 6.69
N LYS A 164 -4.02 3.73 5.40
CA LYS A 164 -5.01 3.63 4.31
C LYS A 164 -5.09 2.20 3.79
N ALA A 165 -6.27 1.78 3.38
CA ALA A 165 -6.54 0.46 2.78
C ALA A 165 -6.06 0.34 1.32
N THR A 166 -5.02 1.07 0.93
CA THR A 166 -4.50 1.15 -0.43
C THR A 166 -2.98 0.95 -0.47
N VAL A 167 -2.41 0.83 -1.65
CA VAL A 167 -0.97 0.72 -1.90
C VAL A 167 -0.12 1.85 -1.30
N SER A 168 -0.74 2.97 -0.90
CA SER A 168 -0.03 4.04 -0.19
C SER A 168 0.35 3.70 1.24
N SER A 169 -0.23 2.64 1.81
CA SER A 169 0.10 2.04 3.09
C SER A 169 0.19 0.52 2.96
N GLN A 170 -0.92 -0.20 3.10
CA GLN A 170 -1.04 -1.66 2.93
C GLN A 170 -2.41 -1.96 2.31
N VAL A 171 -2.45 -2.87 1.33
CA VAL A 171 -3.73 -3.23 0.72
C VAL A 171 -4.58 -4.01 1.72
N TYR A 172 -5.79 -3.50 1.99
CA TYR A 172 -6.75 -4.11 2.89
C TYR A 172 -8.13 -4.17 2.23
N LYS A 173 -8.59 -5.37 1.91
CA LYS A 173 -9.81 -5.60 1.13
C LYS A 173 -10.99 -6.14 1.95
N GLY A 174 -10.83 -6.23 3.27
CA GLY A 174 -11.82 -6.84 4.13
C GLY A 174 -11.78 -8.37 4.10
N ILE A 175 -12.87 -8.99 4.54
CA ILE A 175 -12.93 -10.45 4.79
C ILE A 175 -12.74 -11.27 3.52
N GLU A 176 -13.12 -10.76 2.37
CA GLU A 176 -13.07 -11.47 1.09
C GLU A 176 -11.65 -11.87 0.64
N SER A 177 -10.62 -11.24 1.20
CA SER A 177 -9.23 -11.60 0.93
C SER A 177 -8.63 -12.57 1.94
N GLU A 178 -9.35 -12.88 3.02
CA GLU A 178 -8.88 -13.84 4.02
C GLU A 178 -9.04 -15.28 3.55
N THR A 179 -8.07 -16.11 3.91
CA THR A 179 -8.11 -17.56 3.68
C THR A 179 -7.69 -18.30 4.95
N PRO A 180 -7.95 -19.60 5.07
CA PRO A 180 -7.43 -20.40 6.19
C PRO A 180 -5.91 -20.25 6.36
N ARG A 181 -5.15 -20.26 5.25
CA ARG A 181 -3.69 -20.11 5.29
C ARG A 181 -3.22 -18.74 5.73
N THR A 182 -3.89 -17.65 5.33
CA THR A 182 -3.52 -16.32 5.80
C THR A 182 -3.84 -16.13 7.29
N ARG A 183 -4.92 -16.73 7.77
CA ARG A 183 -5.23 -16.77 9.20
C ARG A 183 -4.21 -17.59 9.99
N GLU A 184 -3.79 -18.75 9.45
CA GLU A 184 -2.74 -19.59 10.05
C GLU A 184 -1.41 -18.81 10.14
N ALA A 185 -0.97 -18.16 9.07
CA ALA A 185 0.26 -17.37 9.05
C ALA A 185 0.26 -16.25 10.11
N VAL A 186 -0.87 -15.57 10.28
CA VAL A 186 -1.02 -14.52 11.30
C VAL A 186 -1.06 -15.13 12.72
N ALA A 187 -1.81 -16.21 12.93
CA ALA A 187 -1.95 -16.85 14.24
C ALA A 187 -0.62 -17.43 14.74
N THR A 188 0.15 -18.09 13.87
CA THR A 188 1.45 -18.71 14.22
C THR A 188 2.57 -17.69 14.43
N THR A 189 2.37 -16.45 13.98
CA THR A 189 3.29 -15.32 14.21
C THR A 189 2.68 -14.25 15.10
N ARG A 190 1.65 -14.60 15.89
CA ARG A 190 0.92 -13.65 16.73
C ARG A 190 1.87 -12.81 17.57
N SER A 191 1.61 -11.51 17.64
CA SER A 191 2.39 -10.53 18.42
C SER A 191 3.84 -10.31 17.95
N LEU A 192 4.43 -11.10 17.05
CA LEU A 192 5.81 -10.94 16.62
C LEU A 192 5.96 -9.68 15.75
N VAL A 193 7.00 -8.90 16.08
CA VAL A 193 7.38 -7.66 15.39
C VAL A 193 8.89 -7.59 15.18
N LEU A 194 9.31 -6.74 14.24
CA LEU A 194 10.69 -6.42 13.95
C LEU A 194 11.11 -5.14 14.67
N VAL A 195 12.21 -5.18 15.39
CA VAL A 195 12.77 -4.04 16.11
C VAL A 195 14.25 -3.87 15.80
N HIS A 196 14.72 -2.62 15.80
CA HIS A 196 16.12 -2.26 15.71
C HIS A 196 16.39 -1.10 16.69
N GLY A 197 17.44 -1.22 17.52
CA GLY A 197 17.72 -0.24 18.56
C GLY A 197 16.52 -0.03 19.52
N GLY A 198 15.82 -1.12 19.87
CA GLY A 198 14.67 -1.09 20.77
C GLY A 198 13.36 -0.50 20.18
N ARG A 199 13.34 -0.04 18.93
CA ARG A 199 12.18 0.60 18.27
C ARG A 199 11.67 -0.25 17.10
N LEU A 200 10.35 -0.18 16.84
CA LEU A 200 9.75 -0.79 15.65
C LEU A 200 10.42 -0.26 14.38
N ILE A 201 10.86 -1.15 13.50
CA ILE A 201 11.46 -0.78 12.22
C ILE A 201 10.41 -0.27 11.23
N ASN A 202 10.85 0.42 10.19
CA ASN A 202 10.00 0.71 9.03
C ASN A 202 10.02 -0.51 8.10
N ALA A 203 9.21 -1.52 8.42
CA ALA A 203 9.18 -2.81 7.73
C ALA A 203 8.41 -2.71 6.39
N VAL A 204 8.94 -1.90 5.47
CA VAL A 204 8.40 -1.74 4.11
C VAL A 204 8.68 -2.97 3.26
N PHE A 205 7.78 -3.24 2.31
CA PHE A 205 7.89 -4.36 1.38
C PHE A 205 7.39 -3.96 -0.01
N HIS A 206 7.73 -4.74 -1.01
CA HIS A 206 7.35 -4.51 -2.40
C HIS A 206 7.23 -5.86 -3.14
N SER A 207 6.70 -5.82 -4.36
CA SER A 207 6.40 -7.06 -5.09
C SER A 207 7.67 -7.83 -5.50
N SER A 208 8.59 -7.22 -6.25
CA SER A 208 9.77 -7.86 -6.82
C SER A 208 10.88 -6.82 -7.00
N SER A 209 12.11 -7.12 -6.59
CA SER A 209 13.22 -6.16 -6.69
C SER A 209 13.92 -6.17 -8.05
N GLY A 210 13.84 -7.31 -8.78
CA GLY A 210 14.55 -7.50 -10.04
C GLY A 210 16.01 -7.95 -9.86
N GLY A 211 16.29 -8.67 -8.76
CA GLY A 211 17.62 -9.28 -8.48
C GLY A 211 18.34 -8.71 -7.28
N SER A 212 18.07 -7.45 -6.89
CA SER A 212 18.62 -6.86 -5.65
C SER A 212 17.70 -5.78 -5.08
N THR A 213 17.64 -5.70 -3.75
CA THR A 213 16.90 -4.64 -3.08
C THR A 213 17.69 -3.33 -3.08
N GLU A 214 16.98 -2.23 -2.86
CA GLU A 214 17.52 -0.87 -2.87
C GLU A 214 17.82 -0.37 -1.45
N PRO A 215 18.96 0.30 -1.18
CA PRO A 215 19.16 0.99 0.07
C PRO A 215 18.13 2.11 0.26
N SER A 216 17.62 2.27 1.48
CA SER A 216 16.55 3.26 1.73
C SER A 216 16.96 4.69 1.42
N GLY A 217 18.21 5.08 1.63
CA GLY A 217 18.73 6.41 1.33
C GLY A 217 18.79 6.75 -0.16
N GLU A 218 18.75 5.75 -1.02
CA GLU A 218 18.73 5.94 -2.47
C GLU A 218 17.30 6.25 -3.01
N VAL A 219 16.28 5.89 -2.24
CA VAL A 219 14.86 6.12 -2.60
C VAL A 219 14.25 7.25 -1.76
N TRP A 220 14.64 7.35 -0.50
CA TRP A 220 14.17 8.34 0.47
C TRP A 220 15.33 9.16 1.02
N GLN A 221 15.05 10.21 1.79
CA GLN A 221 16.07 11.11 2.32
C GLN A 221 17.03 10.46 3.32
N ASN A 222 16.54 9.44 4.07
CA ASN A 222 17.30 8.87 5.18
C ASN A 222 17.67 7.41 4.91
N GLN A 223 18.96 7.10 5.06
CA GLN A 223 19.42 5.71 5.11
C GLN A 223 19.10 5.11 6.48
N LEU A 224 18.27 4.06 6.48
CA LEU A 224 17.97 3.28 7.67
C LEU A 224 18.93 2.08 7.75
N PRO A 225 19.55 1.80 8.90
CA PRO A 225 20.63 0.82 9.00
C PRO A 225 20.19 -0.62 8.66
N TYR A 226 18.92 -0.92 8.81
CA TYR A 226 18.31 -2.22 8.53
C TYR A 226 17.69 -2.33 7.13
N LEU A 227 17.69 -1.27 6.30
CA LEU A 227 17.19 -1.24 4.92
C LEU A 227 18.34 -0.97 3.96
N VAL A 228 19.24 -1.92 3.86
CA VAL A 228 20.38 -1.93 2.94
C VAL A 228 20.06 -2.79 1.71
N SER A 229 20.90 -2.70 0.68
CA SER A 229 20.80 -3.59 -0.47
C SER A 229 21.17 -5.02 -0.07
N VAL A 230 20.35 -5.97 -0.52
CA VAL A 230 20.64 -7.41 -0.43
C VAL A 230 20.30 -8.07 -1.76
N GLN A 231 20.97 -9.16 -2.07
CA GLN A 231 20.64 -10.01 -3.22
C GLN A 231 19.23 -10.55 -3.02
N ASP A 232 18.43 -10.58 -4.08
CA ASP A 232 17.06 -11.06 -4.05
C ASP A 232 16.91 -12.42 -4.72
N HIS A 233 15.88 -13.16 -4.33
CA HIS A 233 15.55 -14.50 -4.83
C HIS A 233 14.23 -14.48 -5.61
N ASP A 234 14.00 -13.43 -6.39
CA ASP A 234 12.75 -13.13 -7.08
C ASP A 234 12.71 -13.56 -8.56
N GLN A 235 13.60 -14.48 -8.98
CA GLN A 235 13.74 -14.96 -10.37
C GLN A 235 12.43 -15.57 -10.91
N HIS A 236 11.60 -16.12 -10.04
CA HIS A 236 10.29 -16.69 -10.39
C HIS A 236 9.17 -15.65 -10.53
N SER A 237 9.48 -14.38 -10.29
CA SER A 237 8.50 -13.32 -10.49
C SER A 237 8.19 -13.12 -11.97
N PRO A 238 6.91 -13.08 -12.38
CA PRO A 238 6.54 -12.76 -13.76
C PRO A 238 6.94 -11.34 -14.16
N LEU A 239 7.28 -10.50 -13.16
CA LEU A 239 7.78 -9.15 -13.37
C LEU A 239 9.25 -8.99 -12.95
N HIS A 240 9.99 -10.13 -12.82
CA HIS A 240 11.44 -10.07 -12.63
C HIS A 240 12.10 -9.29 -13.77
N ARG A 241 11.63 -9.52 -15.00
CA ARG A 241 11.94 -8.70 -16.18
C ARG A 241 10.65 -8.29 -16.87
N TRP A 242 10.62 -7.09 -17.44
CA TRP A 242 9.47 -6.57 -18.18
C TRP A 242 9.91 -5.60 -19.26
N ASN A 243 9.08 -5.43 -20.28
CA ASN A 243 9.26 -4.41 -21.30
C ASN A 243 7.95 -3.62 -21.50
N GLN A 244 8.09 -2.38 -21.97
CA GLN A 244 6.98 -1.52 -22.36
C GLN A 244 7.40 -0.69 -23.57
N ARG A 245 6.44 -0.44 -24.45
CA ARG A 245 6.62 0.35 -25.66
C ARG A 245 5.68 1.54 -25.61
N PHE A 246 6.17 2.69 -26.03
CA PHE A 246 5.42 3.95 -26.06
C PHE A 246 5.52 4.56 -27.43
N GLU A 247 4.39 4.77 -28.08
CA GLU A 247 4.30 5.40 -29.39
C GLU A 247 4.36 6.94 -29.27
N ALA A 248 4.73 7.62 -30.36
CA ALA A 248 4.87 9.07 -30.39
C ALA A 248 3.66 9.85 -29.85
N GLY A 249 2.44 9.35 -30.13
CA GLY A 249 1.20 9.95 -29.63
C GLY A 249 1.09 9.87 -28.10
N ASP A 250 1.47 8.73 -27.50
CA ASP A 250 1.50 8.56 -26.05
C ASP A 250 2.54 9.48 -25.40
N LEU A 251 3.74 9.52 -25.98
CA LEU A 251 4.84 10.36 -25.50
C LEU A 251 4.47 11.84 -25.55
N ARG A 252 3.74 12.29 -26.57
CA ARG A 252 3.26 13.67 -26.69
C ARG A 252 2.28 14.02 -25.57
N ARG A 253 1.35 13.10 -25.22
CA ARG A 253 0.42 13.31 -24.11
C ARG A 253 1.10 13.29 -22.74
N ARG A 254 2.10 12.42 -22.57
CA ARG A 254 2.80 12.26 -21.27
C ARG A 254 3.82 13.37 -21.01
N PHE A 255 4.33 14.00 -22.05
CA PHE A 255 5.35 15.06 -22.01
C PHE A 255 4.90 16.28 -22.83
N GLU A 256 3.68 16.75 -22.55
CA GLU A 256 3.09 17.91 -23.26
C GLU A 256 3.91 19.20 -23.09
N GLU A 257 4.55 19.36 -21.91
CA GLU A 257 5.38 20.53 -21.59
C GLU A 257 6.60 20.64 -22.53
N THR A 258 7.11 19.52 -23.03
CA THR A 258 8.22 19.48 -24.00
C THR A 258 7.74 19.29 -25.45
N GLY A 259 6.43 19.19 -25.66
CA GLY A 259 5.84 18.89 -26.98
C GLY A 259 6.03 17.44 -27.41
N GLY A 260 6.36 16.55 -26.48
CA GLY A 260 6.66 15.14 -26.70
C GLY A 260 8.07 14.76 -26.26
N LEU A 261 8.60 13.68 -26.86
CA LEU A 261 9.94 13.18 -26.55
C LEU A 261 10.72 12.97 -27.84
N GLU A 262 11.87 13.64 -27.96
CA GLU A 262 12.88 13.44 -29.00
C GLU A 262 14.12 12.74 -28.45
N ARG A 263 14.46 12.97 -27.17
CA ARG A 263 15.59 12.34 -26.49
C ARG A 263 15.27 12.12 -25.02
N LEU A 264 15.67 10.97 -24.49
CA LEU A 264 15.68 10.65 -23.08
C LEU A 264 17.12 10.34 -22.65
N SER A 265 17.61 11.01 -21.62
CA SER A 265 18.95 10.79 -21.07
C SER A 265 18.83 10.52 -19.58
N VAL A 266 19.31 9.36 -19.11
CA VAL A 266 19.45 9.07 -17.69
C VAL A 266 20.62 9.91 -17.17
N LEU A 267 20.38 10.77 -16.19
CA LEU A 267 21.37 11.68 -15.63
C LEU A 267 22.08 11.06 -14.41
N SER A 268 21.37 10.25 -13.63
CA SER A 268 21.92 9.56 -12.49
C SER A 268 21.15 8.28 -12.16
N THR A 269 21.88 7.30 -11.63
CA THR A 269 21.35 6.05 -11.12
C THR A 269 21.70 5.88 -9.65
N SER A 270 21.01 4.97 -8.97
CA SER A 270 21.41 4.49 -7.64
C SER A 270 22.56 3.49 -7.75
N SER A 271 23.10 3.09 -6.59
CA SER A 271 24.14 2.05 -6.49
C SER A 271 23.72 0.70 -7.08
N THR A 272 22.40 0.42 -7.15
CA THR A 272 21.84 -0.79 -7.73
C THR A 272 21.41 -0.61 -9.20
N GLY A 273 21.63 0.56 -9.80
CA GLY A 273 21.31 0.82 -11.21
C GLY A 273 19.90 1.39 -11.47
N ARG A 274 19.12 1.74 -10.42
CA ARG A 274 17.80 2.34 -10.59
C ARG A 274 17.91 3.80 -10.99
N VAL A 275 17.10 4.26 -11.94
CA VAL A 275 17.06 5.65 -12.39
C VAL A 275 16.65 6.58 -11.24
N ARG A 276 17.53 7.51 -10.88
CA ARG A 276 17.28 8.59 -9.90
C ARG A 276 16.80 9.87 -10.55
N SER A 277 17.39 10.22 -11.71
CA SER A 277 16.96 11.37 -12.50
C SER A 277 17.19 11.13 -13.99
N ALA A 278 16.33 11.73 -14.80
CA ALA A 278 16.42 11.69 -16.24
C ALA A 278 16.00 13.03 -16.86
N ARG A 279 16.60 13.36 -18.00
CA ARG A 279 16.24 14.51 -18.84
C ARG A 279 15.41 14.04 -20.01
N ILE A 280 14.28 14.70 -20.21
CA ILE A 280 13.41 14.58 -21.36
C ILE A 280 13.62 15.80 -22.22
N GLN A 281 13.92 15.60 -23.50
CA GLN A 281 14.03 16.67 -24.49
C GLN A 281 12.98 16.46 -25.58
N GLY A 282 12.30 17.50 -25.95
CA GLY A 282 11.34 17.54 -27.04
C GLY A 282 11.41 18.86 -27.80
N PRO A 283 10.56 19.05 -28.80
CA PRO A 283 10.63 20.22 -29.71
C PRO A 283 10.37 21.57 -29.02
N LEU A 284 9.70 21.57 -27.86
CA LEU A 284 9.38 22.78 -27.09
C LEU A 284 10.34 23.07 -25.93
N GLY A 285 11.32 22.18 -25.66
CA GLY A 285 12.28 22.38 -24.60
C GLY A 285 12.67 21.08 -23.86
N SER A 286 13.19 21.21 -22.64
CA SER A 286 13.62 20.09 -21.85
C SER A 286 13.06 20.13 -20.43
N LEU A 287 12.87 18.94 -19.85
CA LEU A 287 12.36 18.73 -18.50
C LEU A 287 13.24 17.71 -17.78
N VAL A 288 13.63 17.99 -16.53
CA VAL A 288 14.32 17.02 -15.67
C VAL A 288 13.33 16.44 -14.67
N LEU A 289 13.27 15.13 -14.63
CA LEU A 289 12.37 14.35 -13.75
C LEU A 289 13.19 13.48 -12.82
N THR A 290 12.70 13.32 -11.58
CA THR A 290 13.16 12.24 -10.73
C THR A 290 12.72 10.88 -11.30
N GLY A 291 13.45 9.80 -10.98
CA GLY A 291 13.05 8.44 -11.38
C GLY A 291 11.62 8.08 -10.97
N ARG A 292 11.19 8.54 -9.79
CA ARG A 292 9.81 8.38 -9.32
C ARG A 292 8.79 9.10 -10.22
N GLN A 293 9.05 10.35 -10.59
CA GLN A 293 8.17 11.11 -11.50
C GLN A 293 8.13 10.48 -12.88
N LEU A 294 9.30 10.06 -13.40
CA LEU A 294 9.40 9.37 -14.68
C LEU A 294 8.61 8.06 -14.68
N ARG A 295 8.77 7.23 -13.60
CA ARG A 295 7.99 6.02 -13.41
C ARG A 295 6.49 6.28 -13.41
N GLN A 296 6.02 7.30 -12.69
CA GLN A 296 4.61 7.67 -12.63
C GLN A 296 4.08 8.12 -14.00
N ARG A 297 4.79 9.00 -14.69
CA ARG A 297 4.37 9.52 -16.02
C ARG A 297 4.28 8.43 -17.08
N LEU A 298 5.26 7.54 -17.12
CA LEU A 298 5.29 6.43 -18.07
C LEU A 298 4.48 5.20 -17.61
N GLY A 299 4.09 5.11 -16.33
CA GLY A 299 3.41 3.92 -15.79
C GLY A 299 4.34 2.70 -15.73
N LEU A 300 5.64 2.92 -15.44
CA LEU A 300 6.64 1.85 -15.36
C LEU A 300 6.45 1.01 -14.10
N LYS A 301 6.85 -0.26 -14.17
CA LYS A 301 6.73 -1.19 -13.02
C LYS A 301 7.70 -0.83 -11.91
N SER A 302 8.92 -0.38 -12.25
CA SER A 302 9.97 0.03 -11.31
C SER A 302 10.77 1.18 -11.89
N THR A 303 11.76 1.66 -11.14
CA THR A 303 12.79 2.59 -11.62
C THR A 303 14.07 1.89 -12.10
N MET A 304 14.14 0.54 -11.95
CA MET A 304 15.21 -0.25 -12.55
C MET A 304 14.86 -0.49 -14.02
N VAL A 305 15.32 0.40 -14.88
CA VAL A 305 14.89 0.46 -16.28
C VAL A 305 15.95 1.11 -17.16
N SER A 306 16.15 0.56 -18.35
CA SER A 306 16.89 1.13 -19.45
C SER A 306 15.93 1.58 -20.56
N PHE A 307 16.38 2.53 -21.36
CA PHE A 307 15.56 3.10 -22.43
C PHE A 307 16.30 3.07 -23.75
N SER A 308 15.60 2.75 -24.82
CA SER A 308 16.06 2.88 -26.19
C SER A 308 15.04 3.61 -27.05
N LEU A 309 15.50 4.52 -27.89
CA LEU A 309 14.67 5.23 -28.87
C LEU A 309 14.85 4.56 -30.23
N LEU A 310 13.75 4.14 -30.81
CA LEU A 310 13.70 3.60 -32.16
C LEU A 310 13.10 4.68 -33.07
N GLN A 311 13.81 5.02 -34.15
CA GLN A 311 13.27 5.82 -35.22
C GLN A 311 12.85 4.87 -36.34
N GLY A 312 11.54 4.67 -36.47
CA GLY A 312 10.99 3.82 -37.54
C GLY A 312 10.92 4.66 -38.83
N ASP A 313 11.65 4.24 -39.85
CA ASP A 313 11.28 4.54 -41.24
C ASP A 313 10.10 3.60 -41.59
N ARG A 314 9.19 4.06 -42.45
CA ARG A 314 8.02 3.29 -42.87
C ARG A 314 8.49 2.02 -43.61
N GLY A 315 8.71 0.93 -42.92
CA GLY A 315 9.06 -0.30 -43.62
C GLY A 315 9.58 -1.47 -42.80
N ASP A 316 10.18 -1.26 -41.67
CA ASP A 316 10.71 -2.39 -40.89
C ASP A 316 9.65 -2.96 -39.99
N ALA A 317 9.00 -4.03 -40.47
CA ALA A 317 8.25 -4.96 -39.63
C ALA A 317 9.23 -5.58 -38.61
N ILE A 318 9.10 -5.21 -37.36
CA ILE A 318 9.83 -5.85 -36.26
C ILE A 318 9.28 -7.26 -36.15
N GLU A 319 10.14 -8.27 -36.38
CA GLU A 319 9.87 -9.65 -36.06
C GLU A 319 9.29 -9.71 -34.64
N SER A 320 8.06 -10.22 -34.52
CA SER A 320 7.46 -10.57 -33.26
C SER A 320 8.32 -11.70 -32.66
N ILE A 321 9.06 -11.38 -31.61
CA ILE A 321 9.61 -12.44 -30.75
C ILE A 321 8.38 -13.03 -30.04
N ASP A 322 7.93 -14.18 -30.53
CA ASP A 322 6.88 -14.95 -29.89
C ASP A 322 7.30 -15.26 -28.44
N PRO A 323 6.40 -15.06 -27.47
CA PRO A 323 6.67 -15.52 -26.12
C PRO A 323 6.85 -17.03 -26.15
N VAL A 324 7.97 -17.50 -25.64
CA VAL A 324 8.18 -18.93 -25.38
C VAL A 324 6.99 -19.40 -24.55
N ASP A 325 6.23 -20.32 -25.12
CA ASP A 325 5.07 -20.98 -24.51
C ASP A 325 5.51 -21.76 -23.27
N HIS A 326 5.44 -21.09 -22.13
CA HIS A 326 5.42 -21.75 -20.82
C HIS A 326 3.97 -21.89 -20.44
N GLY A 327 3.46 -23.12 -20.63
CA GLY A 327 2.12 -23.63 -20.39
C GLY A 327 1.16 -22.71 -19.61
N SER A 328 0.00 -22.50 -20.17
CA SER A 328 -1.08 -21.62 -19.75
C SER A 328 -1.46 -21.73 -18.25
N GLU A 329 -0.68 -21.14 -17.38
CA GLU A 329 -1.15 -20.70 -16.07
C GLU A 329 -1.42 -19.21 -16.16
N SER A 330 -2.67 -18.83 -16.08
CA SER A 330 -3.11 -17.43 -15.95
C SER A 330 -2.27 -16.79 -14.85
N PRO A 331 -1.67 -15.60 -15.07
CA PRO A 331 -0.88 -14.95 -14.06
C PRO A 331 -1.73 -14.73 -12.80
N PRO A 332 -1.20 -15.02 -11.60
CA PRO A 332 -1.94 -14.86 -10.37
C PRO A 332 -2.49 -13.44 -10.28
N GLN A 333 -3.67 -13.29 -9.70
CA GLN A 333 -4.45 -12.03 -9.60
C GLN A 333 -3.69 -10.83 -8.98
N LEU A 334 -2.43 -10.99 -8.60
CA LEU A 334 -1.52 -9.92 -8.17
C LEU A 334 -1.36 -8.77 -9.19
N ILE A 335 -1.50 -9.04 -10.50
CA ILE A 335 -1.40 -8.00 -11.54
C ILE A 335 -2.55 -7.00 -11.41
N GLY A 336 -3.70 -7.42 -10.91
CA GLY A 336 -4.84 -6.53 -10.64
C GLY A 336 -4.69 -5.68 -9.37
N LEU A 337 -3.81 -6.09 -8.42
CA LEU A 337 -3.63 -5.42 -7.14
C LEU A 337 -2.80 -4.14 -7.24
N TRP A 338 -1.93 -4.04 -8.26
CA TRP A 338 -0.95 -2.98 -8.42
C TRP A 338 -1.19 -2.11 -9.66
N ARG A 339 -2.35 -2.25 -10.30
CA ARG A 339 -2.74 -1.27 -11.34
C ARG A 339 -2.89 0.08 -10.67
N ASP A 340 -1.89 0.93 -10.87
CA ASP A 340 -2.05 2.37 -10.72
C ASP A 340 -3.27 2.78 -11.54
N SER A 341 -4.23 3.46 -10.92
CA SER A 341 -5.44 3.98 -11.54
C SER A 341 -5.08 5.12 -12.51
N ALA A 342 -4.43 4.78 -13.62
CA ALA A 342 -4.08 5.69 -14.70
C ALA A 342 -4.53 5.12 -16.05
N SER A 343 -5.76 4.64 -16.12
CA SER A 343 -6.46 4.43 -17.40
C SER A 343 -7.95 4.21 -17.13
N GLY A 344 -8.64 5.30 -16.92
CA GLY A 344 -10.07 5.38 -17.06
C GLY A 344 -10.35 6.46 -18.07
N LEU A 345 -10.62 6.09 -19.30
CA LEU A 345 -11.56 6.75 -20.21
C LEU A 345 -11.45 6.11 -21.59
N SER A 346 -12.26 5.14 -21.88
CA SER A 346 -13.05 5.09 -23.10
C SER A 346 -14.04 3.93 -23.02
N GLY A 347 -15.21 4.21 -23.10
CA GLY A 347 -16.51 3.97 -23.51
C GLY A 347 -16.87 2.61 -24.02
N ALA A 348 -17.97 2.07 -23.49
CA ALA A 348 -19.13 1.63 -24.23
C ALA A 348 -20.27 1.44 -23.23
N ALA A 349 -21.40 2.06 -23.56
CA ALA A 349 -22.64 1.96 -22.81
C ALA A 349 -23.22 0.57 -22.96
N ASP A 350 -23.62 -0.03 -21.82
CA ASP A 350 -24.76 -0.96 -21.83
C ASP A 350 -25.71 -0.56 -20.71
N GLN A 351 -26.96 -0.36 -21.08
CA GLN A 351 -28.05 0.13 -20.25
C GLN A 351 -28.71 -1.06 -19.54
N GLY A 352 -28.55 -1.13 -18.21
CA GLY A 352 -29.33 -1.94 -17.30
C GLY A 352 -29.54 -1.20 -15.98
N PRO A 353 -30.69 -1.33 -15.26
CA PRO A 353 -31.17 -0.33 -14.32
C PRO A 353 -30.39 -0.26 -13.02
N ALA A 354 -30.02 0.96 -12.68
CA ALA A 354 -29.80 1.54 -11.35
C ALA A 354 -28.98 0.76 -10.31
N GLY A 355 -27.68 0.88 -10.40
CA GLY A 355 -26.74 0.68 -9.30
C GLY A 355 -25.51 1.55 -9.55
N ARG A 356 -25.49 2.79 -9.03
CA ARG A 356 -24.32 3.65 -9.11
C ARG A 356 -23.12 2.96 -8.44
N VAL A 357 -22.23 2.47 -9.28
CA VAL A 357 -20.92 1.97 -8.86
C VAL A 357 -20.14 3.16 -8.29
N ILE A 358 -19.83 3.14 -7.00
CA ILE A 358 -18.88 4.09 -6.41
C ILE A 358 -17.52 3.65 -6.92
N ALA A 359 -16.96 4.39 -7.86
CA ALA A 359 -15.59 4.27 -8.30
C ALA A 359 -14.67 4.44 -7.09
N ALA A 360 -13.57 3.67 -7.04
CA ALA A 360 -12.52 3.90 -6.06
C ALA A 360 -12.10 5.38 -6.10
N PRO A 361 -11.90 6.03 -4.93
CA PRO A 361 -11.57 7.44 -4.89
C PRO A 361 -10.32 7.72 -5.72
N PRO A 362 -10.27 8.86 -6.43
CA PRO A 362 -9.05 9.29 -7.09
C PRO A 362 -7.93 9.39 -6.07
N LEU A 363 -6.72 9.11 -6.51
CA LEU A 363 -5.50 9.30 -5.72
C LEU A 363 -5.54 10.70 -5.07
N PRO A 364 -5.05 10.87 -3.83
CA PRO A 364 -4.91 12.19 -3.25
C PRO A 364 -4.14 13.07 -4.23
N PRO A 365 -4.52 14.36 -4.39
CA PRO A 365 -3.80 15.27 -5.24
C PRO A 365 -2.31 15.19 -4.86
N PRO A 366 -1.40 15.28 -5.83
CA PRO A 366 0.02 15.35 -5.53
C PRO A 366 0.21 16.48 -4.52
N PRO A 367 1.17 16.37 -3.58
CA PRO A 367 1.49 17.47 -2.69
C PRO A 367 1.68 18.73 -3.54
N PRO A 368 1.21 19.91 -3.08
CA PRO A 368 1.33 21.13 -3.85
C PRO A 368 2.76 21.26 -4.36
N PRO A 369 2.98 21.68 -5.61
CA PRO A 369 4.32 21.81 -6.15
C PRO A 369 5.10 22.70 -5.17
N LEU A 370 6.23 22.18 -4.68
CA LEU A 370 7.20 23.00 -3.99
C LEU A 370 7.39 24.21 -4.89
N SER A 371 7.15 25.39 -4.36
CA SER A 371 7.13 26.69 -5.02
C SER A 371 8.01 26.71 -6.26
N SER A 372 7.39 26.92 -7.40
CA SER A 372 8.01 26.92 -8.72
C SER A 372 9.21 27.84 -8.73
N ARG A 373 10.40 27.30 -8.56
CA ARG A 373 11.53 27.85 -9.32
C ARG A 373 11.21 27.53 -10.76
N ARG A 374 10.87 28.54 -11.53
CA ARG A 374 10.63 28.47 -12.96
C ARG A 374 11.67 27.54 -13.57
N ALA A 375 11.23 26.42 -14.15
CA ALA A 375 12.08 25.64 -15.02
C ALA A 375 12.54 26.59 -16.14
N SER A 376 13.83 26.88 -16.19
CA SER A 376 14.38 27.74 -17.23
C SER A 376 14.23 27.00 -18.56
N LEU A 377 13.26 27.39 -19.36
CA LEU A 377 13.16 26.96 -20.73
C LEU A 377 14.35 27.57 -21.47
N ILE A 378 15.34 26.78 -21.79
CA ILE A 378 16.43 27.18 -22.69
C ILE A 378 15.86 27.07 -24.10
N PRO A 379 15.75 28.17 -24.88
CA PRO A 379 15.22 28.09 -26.22
C PRO A 379 16.13 27.21 -27.08
N ALA A 380 15.56 26.22 -27.72
CA ALA A 380 16.27 25.40 -28.70
C ALA A 380 16.59 26.24 -29.95
N GLY A 381 17.86 26.36 -30.27
CA GLY A 381 18.32 26.94 -31.54
C GLY A 381 17.66 26.19 -32.72
N ARG A 382 17.21 26.94 -33.74
CA ARG A 382 16.57 26.40 -34.95
C ARG A 382 17.56 25.48 -35.68
N THR A 383 17.33 24.18 -35.64
CA THR A 383 17.94 23.20 -36.56
C THR A 383 16.96 22.83 -37.67
N PRO A 384 17.46 22.46 -38.89
CA PRO A 384 16.61 22.22 -40.04
C PRO A 384 15.68 21.02 -39.85
N ARG A 385 14.45 21.15 -40.39
CA ARG A 385 13.44 20.09 -40.40
C ARG A 385 13.88 18.95 -41.33
N THR A 386 14.47 17.92 -40.78
CA THR A 386 14.54 16.60 -41.41
C THR A 386 13.26 15.81 -41.18
N SER A 387 12.84 15.01 -42.15
CA SER A 387 11.65 14.16 -42.12
C SER A 387 11.57 13.34 -40.81
N ARG A 388 10.54 13.59 -39.99
CA ARG A 388 10.37 12.94 -38.69
C ARG A 388 9.87 11.51 -38.88
N GLY A 389 10.75 10.53 -38.78
CA GLY A 389 10.35 9.14 -38.52
C GLY A 389 9.54 9.04 -37.22
N THR A 390 8.66 8.07 -37.14
CA THR A 390 7.84 7.84 -35.93
C THR A 390 8.75 7.42 -34.78
N ILE A 391 8.87 8.25 -33.75
CA ILE A 391 9.68 7.95 -32.56
C ILE A 391 8.91 6.96 -31.66
N VAL A 392 9.56 5.87 -31.30
CA VAL A 392 9.06 4.87 -30.35
C VAL A 392 10.06 4.74 -29.20
N LEU A 393 9.60 4.90 -27.97
CA LEU A 393 10.40 4.64 -26.78
C LEU A 393 10.17 3.21 -26.31
N LYS A 394 11.23 2.41 -26.25
CA LYS A 394 11.23 1.10 -25.61
C LYS A 394 11.84 1.24 -24.20
N ALA A 395 11.15 0.74 -23.20
CA ALA A 395 11.61 0.65 -21.83
C ALA A 395 11.74 -0.84 -21.44
N GLU A 396 12.93 -1.25 -21.03
CA GLU A 396 13.23 -2.59 -20.55
C GLU A 396 13.65 -2.51 -19.09
N GLY A 397 12.94 -3.18 -18.21
CA GLY A 397 13.18 -3.03 -16.78
C GLY A 397 13.07 -4.32 -16.00
N GLN A 398 13.36 -4.21 -14.71
CA GLN A 398 13.37 -5.33 -13.78
C GLN A 398 12.61 -4.96 -12.51
N GLY A 399 11.91 -5.96 -11.93
CA GLY A 399 11.20 -5.83 -10.68
C GLY A 399 9.93 -4.99 -10.75
N TYR A 400 9.19 -4.97 -9.64
CA TYR A 400 7.94 -4.23 -9.50
C TYR A 400 7.82 -3.63 -8.08
N GLY A 401 7.83 -2.32 -7.99
CA GLY A 401 7.74 -1.58 -6.73
C GLY A 401 8.92 -0.62 -6.53
N HIS A 402 9.10 -0.19 -5.28
CA HIS A 402 10.17 0.74 -4.90
C HIS A 402 11.53 0.08 -4.67
N GLY A 403 11.56 -1.24 -4.50
CA GLY A 403 12.80 -2.01 -4.32
C GLY A 403 13.34 -2.07 -2.89
N VAL A 404 12.82 -1.34 -1.92
CA VAL A 404 13.37 -1.25 -0.55
C VAL A 404 12.70 -2.27 0.37
N GLY A 405 13.48 -2.91 1.26
CA GLY A 405 13.00 -3.88 2.25
C GLY A 405 12.62 -5.22 1.63
N MET A 406 11.60 -5.90 2.17
CA MET A 406 11.27 -7.26 1.76
C MET A 406 10.63 -7.31 0.36
N SER A 407 11.22 -8.09 -0.53
CA SER A 407 10.62 -8.51 -1.80
C SER A 407 9.65 -9.66 -1.55
N GLN A 408 8.40 -9.52 -1.98
CA GLN A 408 7.38 -10.57 -1.79
C GLN A 408 7.72 -11.82 -2.60
N TRP A 409 8.15 -11.66 -3.86
CA TRP A 409 8.60 -12.78 -4.69
C TRP A 409 9.93 -13.35 -4.21
N GLY A 410 10.81 -12.54 -3.63
CA GLY A 410 12.03 -13.02 -3.03
C GLY A 410 11.76 -13.80 -1.74
N ALA A 411 10.81 -13.37 -0.91
CA ALA A 411 10.34 -14.16 0.23
C ALA A 411 9.74 -15.51 -0.21
N HIS A 412 8.98 -15.53 -1.32
CA HIS A 412 8.52 -16.75 -1.93
C HIS A 412 9.70 -17.65 -2.37
N GLY A 413 10.72 -17.09 -3.04
CA GLY A 413 11.89 -17.81 -3.51
C GLY A 413 12.66 -18.45 -2.36
N LEU A 414 12.99 -17.69 -1.32
CA LEU A 414 13.67 -18.19 -0.12
C LEU A 414 12.85 -19.28 0.59
N ALA A 415 11.55 -19.07 0.76
CA ALA A 415 10.67 -20.07 1.37
C ALA A 415 10.58 -21.36 0.55
N SER A 416 10.62 -21.26 -0.78
CA SER A 416 10.65 -22.43 -1.69
C SER A 416 11.98 -23.21 -1.61
N GLN A 417 13.04 -22.55 -1.15
CA GLN A 417 14.36 -23.17 -0.88
C GLN A 417 14.45 -23.73 0.57
N GLY A 418 13.39 -23.64 1.36
CA GLY A 418 13.32 -24.18 2.71
C GLY A 418 13.56 -23.16 3.83
N ALA A 419 13.80 -21.88 3.51
CA ALA A 419 13.98 -20.85 4.54
C ALA A 419 12.71 -20.66 5.37
N ASP A 420 12.84 -20.55 6.68
CA ASP A 420 11.76 -20.16 7.58
C ASP A 420 11.50 -18.65 7.53
N PHE A 421 10.41 -18.21 8.14
CA PHE A 421 10.04 -16.79 8.13
C PHE A 421 11.04 -15.89 8.84
N ARG A 422 11.81 -16.40 9.82
CA ARG A 422 12.82 -15.64 10.54
C ARG A 422 14.04 -15.41 9.65
N GLU A 423 14.48 -16.43 8.97
CA GLU A 423 15.57 -16.36 8.00
C GLU A 423 15.22 -15.37 6.88
N ILE A 424 14.00 -15.43 6.35
CA ILE A 424 13.49 -14.49 5.34
C ILE A 424 13.55 -13.05 5.87
N LEU A 425 13.03 -12.80 7.07
CA LEU A 425 13.00 -11.46 7.65
C LEU A 425 14.40 -10.92 7.95
N HIS A 426 15.31 -11.75 8.47
CA HIS A 426 16.70 -11.37 8.71
C HIS A 426 17.50 -11.11 7.42
N HIS A 427 17.12 -11.79 6.33
CA HIS A 427 17.69 -11.52 5.01
C HIS A 427 17.39 -10.08 4.54
N TYR A 428 16.15 -9.61 4.67
CA TYR A 428 15.74 -8.29 4.15
C TYR A 428 15.87 -7.13 5.14
N TYR A 429 15.83 -7.39 6.45
CA TYR A 429 15.90 -6.37 7.49
C TYR A 429 17.12 -6.61 8.37
N ARG A 430 18.28 -6.20 7.84
CA ARG A 430 19.59 -6.51 8.45
C ARG A 430 19.72 -5.91 9.85
N GLY A 431 20.18 -6.72 10.80
CA GLY A 431 20.36 -6.30 12.20
C GLY A 431 19.07 -6.01 12.96
N ALA A 432 17.90 -6.26 12.36
CA ALA A 432 16.64 -6.25 13.09
C ALA A 432 16.47 -7.55 13.90
N THR A 433 15.82 -7.46 15.08
CA THR A 433 15.47 -8.61 15.90
C THR A 433 13.97 -8.84 15.87
N ILE A 434 13.55 -10.12 15.96
CA ILE A 434 12.15 -10.54 16.00
C ILE A 434 11.80 -10.86 17.45
N ARG A 435 10.80 -10.18 18.00
CA ARG A 435 10.31 -10.43 19.35
C ARG A 435 8.82 -10.10 19.49
N PRO A 436 8.16 -10.54 20.56
CA PRO A 436 6.80 -10.08 20.86
C PRO A 436 6.73 -8.56 21.01
N TYR A 437 5.63 -7.99 20.53
CA TYR A 437 5.28 -6.58 20.71
C TYR A 437 5.04 -6.29 22.20
N ARG A 438 5.47 -5.12 22.67
CA ARG A 438 5.30 -4.64 24.03
C ARG A 438 4.51 -3.34 24.02
N PRO A 439 3.67 -3.03 25.03
CA PRO A 439 2.98 -1.74 25.11
C PRO A 439 3.92 -0.53 25.01
N ALA A 440 5.15 -0.64 25.53
CA ALA A 440 6.17 0.41 25.41
C ALA A 440 6.67 0.65 23.97
N ASP A 441 6.39 -0.27 23.03
CA ASP A 441 6.73 -0.10 21.61
C ASP A 441 5.70 0.78 20.87
N ASP A 442 4.58 1.11 21.51
CA ASP A 442 3.50 1.89 20.91
C ASP A 442 3.93 3.35 20.70
N PRO A 443 4.02 3.82 19.45
CA PRO A 443 4.41 5.20 19.18
C PRO A 443 3.45 6.24 19.80
N SER A 444 2.19 5.88 20.02
CA SER A 444 1.18 6.77 20.62
C SER A 444 1.43 7.04 22.10
N VAL A 445 2.10 6.13 22.80
CA VAL A 445 2.49 6.29 24.21
C VAL A 445 3.69 7.25 24.32
N ALA A 446 4.68 7.11 23.45
CA ALA A 446 5.85 7.98 23.41
C ALA A 446 5.49 9.45 23.13
N PHE A 447 4.44 9.68 22.31
CA PHE A 447 3.98 11.01 21.98
C PHE A 447 3.25 11.70 23.16
N ARG A 448 2.57 10.95 24.04
CA ARG A 448 1.91 11.48 25.23
C ARG A 448 2.90 11.81 26.36
N ALA A 449 3.97 11.04 26.48
CA ALA A 449 5.00 11.28 27.50
C ALA A 449 5.88 12.52 27.22
N GLY A 450 5.97 12.96 25.96
CA GLY A 450 6.71 14.17 25.56
C GLY A 450 5.90 15.48 25.65
N SER A 451 4.62 15.42 26.01
CA SER A 451 3.70 16.58 26.11
C SER A 451 3.36 16.98 27.55
N GLU A 452 4.05 16.48 28.59
CA GLU A 452 3.95 17.08 29.90
C GLU A 452 4.70 18.43 29.90
N PRO A 453 3.96 19.56 30.16
CA PRO A 453 4.63 20.83 30.34
C PRO A 453 5.48 20.75 31.62
N ALA A 454 6.75 21.14 31.51
CA ALA A 454 7.57 21.41 32.67
C ALA A 454 6.84 22.39 33.56
N LEU A 455 6.25 21.89 34.67
CA LEU A 455 5.78 22.75 35.74
C LEU A 455 6.99 23.43 36.36
N MET A 456 7.00 24.75 36.26
CA MET A 456 7.96 25.64 36.89
C MET A 456 8.08 25.33 38.37
N GLY A 457 9.33 25.17 38.82
CA GLY A 457 9.75 25.48 40.16
C GLY A 457 10.51 26.81 40.15
#